data_98d4d2712e0d536992f04984325842b6
#
_entry.id   98d4d2712e0d536992f04984325842b6
#
_cell.length_a   1.000
_cell.length_b   1.000
_cell.length_c   1.000
_cell.angle_alpha   90.00
_cell.angle_beta   90.00
_cell.angle_gamma   90.00
#
_symmetry.space_group_name_H-M   'P 1'
#
loop_
_entity.id
_entity.type
_entity.pdbx_description
1 polymer ?
#
loop_
_entity_poly.entity_id
_entity_poly.type
_entity_poly.pdbx_seq_one_letter_code
_entity_poly.pdbx_strand_id
1 'polypeptide(L)'
;MGYAAGYFPEYDTATDEFLLSDSLGHSSLGLLERKTDPIAWHNVSDLNNYTLGVITGYLNTVEIDAMILDGSQKIETARNDKQNILKLAAGRINAIIIDVNVYDFLKSDPQIAEIADLLQINEKILESKSLHVAFENNQQGKKWLEILNNGLSKFNPQAVLDASLQEMRQNK
;
A
#
# COMPACT_ATOMS: atom_id res chain seq x y z
N MET A 1 -22.71 12.01 -3.41
CA MET A 1 -22.53 10.53 -3.40
C MET A 1 -21.05 10.28 -3.20
N GLY A 2 -20.64 9.80 -2.01
CA GLY A 2 -19.26 9.48 -1.70
C GLY A 2 -18.99 8.00 -2.00
N TYR A 3 -17.93 7.72 -2.72
CA TYR A 3 -17.33 6.40 -2.85
C TYR A 3 -15.81 6.56 -2.98
N ALA A 4 -15.06 5.57 -2.51
CA ALA A 4 -13.63 5.47 -2.73
C ALA A 4 -13.30 4.07 -3.23
N ALA A 5 -12.62 3.98 -4.37
CA ALA A 5 -12.14 2.72 -4.93
C ALA A 5 -10.72 2.42 -4.39
N GLY A 6 -10.41 1.15 -4.18
CA GLY A 6 -9.10 0.72 -3.68
C GLY A 6 -8.88 1.02 -2.20
N TYR A 7 -9.94 1.19 -1.43
CA TYR A 7 -9.87 1.42 -0.01
C TYR A 7 -9.38 0.16 0.73
N PHE A 8 -8.41 0.33 1.61
CA PHE A 8 -8.01 -0.68 2.57
C PHE A 8 -8.79 -0.48 3.87
N PRO A 9 -9.61 -1.43 4.32
CA PRO A 9 -10.19 -1.39 5.65
C PRO A 9 -9.11 -1.76 6.66
N GLU A 10 -8.32 -0.79 7.06
CA GLU A 10 -7.13 -1.02 7.89
C GLU A 10 -7.42 -1.25 9.35
N TYR A 11 -8.56 -0.85 9.78
CA TYR A 11 -9.11 -1.17 11.08
C TYR A 11 -10.53 -1.69 10.88
N ASP A 12 -11.03 -2.51 11.77
CA ASP A 12 -12.43 -2.99 11.84
C ASP A 12 -13.47 -1.84 11.94
N THR A 13 -13.10 -0.72 11.44
CA THR A 13 -13.88 0.47 11.25
C THR A 13 -14.48 0.47 9.84
N ALA A 14 -15.23 -0.57 9.49
CA ALA A 14 -16.47 -0.28 8.79
C ALA A 14 -17.22 0.61 9.80
N THR A 15 -16.87 1.87 9.81
CA THR A 15 -17.55 2.85 10.63
C THR A 15 -19.01 2.80 10.24
N ASP A 16 -19.92 3.15 11.13
CA ASP A 16 -21.35 3.29 10.79
C ASP A 16 -21.56 4.18 9.57
N GLU A 17 -20.51 4.87 9.10
CA GLU A 17 -20.53 5.82 7.96
C GLU A 17 -20.35 5.15 6.60
N PHE A 18 -19.65 3.99 6.51
CA PHE A 18 -19.32 3.35 5.23
C PHE A 18 -19.72 1.88 5.18
N LEU A 19 -20.04 1.43 3.97
CA LEU A 19 -20.29 0.04 3.59
C LEU A 19 -19.17 -0.39 2.64
N LEU A 20 -18.54 -1.52 2.89
CA LEU A 20 -17.48 -2.05 2.04
C LEU A 20 -18.01 -3.10 1.06
N SER A 21 -17.54 -3.06 -0.18
CA SER A 21 -17.82 -4.10 -1.17
C SER A 21 -17.16 -5.43 -0.81
N ASP A 22 -17.51 -6.48 -1.53
CA ASP A 22 -16.66 -7.67 -1.64
C ASP A 22 -15.27 -7.27 -2.17
N SER A 23 -14.27 -8.13 -1.96
CA SER A 23 -12.90 -7.81 -2.35
C SER A 23 -12.74 -7.67 -3.87
N LEU A 24 -12.05 -6.60 -4.28
CA LEU A 24 -11.59 -6.38 -5.65
C LEU A 24 -10.28 -7.13 -5.96
N GLY A 25 -9.67 -7.75 -4.97
CA GLY A 25 -8.35 -8.37 -5.01
C GLY A 25 -7.51 -7.93 -3.81
N HIS A 26 -6.23 -8.23 -3.86
CA HIS A 26 -5.28 -7.94 -2.78
C HIS A 26 -4.09 -7.17 -3.32
N SER A 27 -3.51 -6.33 -2.48
CA SER A 27 -2.23 -5.70 -2.72
C SER A 27 -1.30 -5.90 -1.53
N SER A 28 0.01 -6.01 -1.81
CA SER A 28 1.00 -6.27 -0.78
C SER A 28 1.66 -4.97 -0.31
N LEU A 29 1.61 -4.72 1.00
CA LEU A 29 2.40 -3.69 1.65
C LEU A 29 3.78 -4.25 1.98
N GLY A 30 4.82 -3.62 1.49
CA GLY A 30 6.20 -4.06 1.66
C GLY A 30 7.13 -2.93 2.08
N LEU A 31 8.40 -3.30 2.30
CA LEU A 31 9.49 -2.35 2.48
C LEU A 31 10.25 -2.20 1.17
N LEU A 32 10.33 -0.98 0.63
CA LEU A 32 11.28 -0.65 -0.42
C LEU A 32 12.58 -0.18 0.23
N GLU A 33 13.70 -0.75 -0.20
CA GLU A 33 15.02 -0.57 0.40
C GLU A 33 16.09 -0.36 -0.67
N ARG A 34 17.28 0.09 -0.28
CA ARG A 34 18.45 0.10 -1.17
C ARG A 34 19.04 -1.30 -1.30
N LYS A 35 19.38 -1.72 -2.51
CA LYS A 35 20.09 -3.01 -2.74
C LYS A 35 21.43 -3.10 -2.02
N THR A 36 22.08 -1.96 -1.81
CA THR A 36 23.40 -1.86 -1.16
C THR A 36 23.32 -1.87 0.37
N ASP A 37 22.12 -1.71 0.94
CA ASP A 37 21.90 -1.60 2.39
C ASP A 37 20.52 -2.21 2.73
N PRO A 38 20.37 -3.54 2.55
CA PRO A 38 19.10 -4.21 2.76
C PRO A 38 18.72 -4.27 4.24
N ILE A 39 17.42 -4.19 4.52
CA ILE A 39 16.86 -4.30 5.85
C ILE A 39 16.81 -5.78 6.28
N ALA A 40 17.48 -6.11 7.37
CA ALA A 40 17.38 -7.43 7.99
C ALA A 40 16.42 -7.38 9.19
N TRP A 41 15.34 -8.11 9.12
CA TRP A 41 14.35 -8.16 10.19
C TRP A 41 13.64 -9.54 10.25
N HIS A 42 13.31 -9.97 11.46
CA HIS A 42 12.58 -11.21 11.73
C HIS A 42 11.18 -10.90 12.24
N ASN A 43 11.06 -9.98 13.18
CA ASN A 43 9.83 -9.48 13.75
C ASN A 43 9.65 -8.00 13.38
N VAL A 44 8.42 -7.50 13.40
CA VAL A 44 8.14 -6.08 13.09
C VAL A 44 8.90 -5.16 14.03
N SER A 45 9.06 -5.55 15.30
CA SER A 45 9.85 -4.79 16.30
C SER A 45 11.32 -4.57 15.93
N ASP A 46 11.91 -5.40 15.07
CA ASP A 46 13.30 -5.21 14.63
C ASP A 46 13.44 -3.96 13.75
N LEU A 47 12.34 -3.49 13.19
CA LEU A 47 12.28 -2.30 12.34
C LEU A 47 12.59 -1.00 13.09
N ASN A 48 12.51 -0.98 14.43
CA ASN A 48 12.92 0.17 15.25
C ASN A 48 14.40 0.54 15.10
N ASN A 49 15.24 -0.38 14.61
CA ASN A 49 16.66 -0.10 14.33
C ASN A 49 16.85 0.79 13.09
N TYR A 50 15.79 0.98 12.29
CA TYR A 50 15.82 1.67 11.02
C TYR A 50 14.91 2.89 11.04
N THR A 51 15.25 3.89 10.23
CA THR A 51 14.34 5.03 9.97
C THR A 51 13.48 4.71 8.77
N LEU A 52 12.17 4.61 8.98
CA LEU A 52 11.19 4.31 7.93
C LEU A 52 10.57 5.59 7.37
N GLY A 53 10.45 5.65 6.05
CA GLY A 53 9.67 6.67 5.37
C GLY A 53 8.19 6.27 5.30
N VAL A 54 7.30 7.15 5.74
CA VAL A 54 5.85 6.95 5.71
C VAL A 54 5.17 8.15 5.05
N ILE A 55 3.94 7.96 4.58
CA ILE A 55 3.13 9.04 4.02
C ILE A 55 2.29 9.67 5.13
N THR A 56 2.27 10.99 5.17
CA THR A 56 1.46 11.73 6.15
C THR A 56 -0.03 11.37 6.00
N GLY A 57 -0.62 10.86 7.07
CA GLY A 57 -2.04 10.50 7.12
C GLY A 57 -2.39 9.14 6.51
N TYR A 58 -1.39 8.37 6.05
CA TYR A 58 -1.62 6.97 5.67
C TYR A 58 -1.48 6.06 6.88
N LEU A 59 -2.28 5.01 6.88
CA LEU A 59 -2.15 3.91 7.82
C LEU A 59 -1.23 2.84 7.22
N ASN A 60 -0.38 2.26 8.05
CA ASN A 60 0.56 1.22 7.66
C ASN A 60 0.04 -0.17 8.05
N THR A 61 0.66 -0.82 9.01
CA THR A 61 0.11 -1.99 9.70
C THR A 61 -0.24 -1.60 11.14
N VAL A 62 -1.17 -2.32 11.76
CA VAL A 62 -1.58 -2.05 13.15
C VAL A 62 -0.36 -2.01 14.09
N GLU A 63 0.58 -2.93 13.91
CA GLU A 63 1.77 -3.05 14.74
C GLU A 63 2.74 -1.88 14.51
N ILE A 64 3.00 -1.51 13.26
CA ILE A 64 3.88 -0.38 12.95
C ILE A 64 3.26 0.94 13.42
N ASP A 65 1.97 1.13 13.22
CA ASP A 65 1.29 2.36 13.65
C ASP A 65 1.27 2.49 15.17
N ALA A 66 1.15 1.37 15.91
CA ALA A 66 1.32 1.36 17.37
C ALA A 66 2.74 1.78 17.78
N MET A 67 3.78 1.26 17.09
CA MET A 67 5.18 1.63 17.34
C MET A 67 5.50 3.08 16.97
N ILE A 68 4.82 3.64 15.96
CA ILE A 68 4.92 5.07 15.62
C ILE A 68 4.27 5.91 16.72
N LEU A 69 3.11 5.50 17.20
CA LEU A 69 2.35 6.22 18.23
C LEU A 69 3.07 6.26 19.57
N ASP A 70 3.72 5.17 19.98
CA ASP A 70 4.47 5.09 21.23
C ASP A 70 5.90 5.63 21.12
N GLY A 71 6.32 6.02 19.90
CA GLY A 71 7.63 6.61 19.62
C GLY A 71 8.79 5.62 19.53
N SER A 72 8.53 4.31 19.57
CA SER A 72 9.57 3.28 19.44
C SER A 72 10.07 3.15 17.99
N GLN A 73 9.23 3.43 16.98
CA GLN A 73 9.62 3.45 15.57
C GLN A 73 10.06 4.84 15.12
N LYS A 74 11.31 4.93 14.63
CA LYS A 74 11.81 6.14 13.97
C LYS A 74 11.20 6.29 12.59
N ILE A 75 10.59 7.44 12.31
CA ILE A 75 9.99 7.73 11.00
C ILE A 75 10.44 9.07 10.45
N GLU A 76 10.41 9.18 9.12
CA GLU A 76 10.32 10.44 8.38
C GLU A 76 9.06 10.43 7.51
N THR A 77 8.32 11.52 7.56
CA THR A 77 7.10 11.66 6.77
C THR A 77 7.37 12.32 5.42
N ALA A 78 6.57 11.96 4.43
CA ALA A 78 6.51 12.62 3.13
C ALA A 78 5.05 12.87 2.72
N ARG A 79 4.85 13.70 1.70
CA ARG A 79 3.52 14.00 1.16
C ARG A 79 3.03 12.94 0.16
N ASN A 80 3.95 12.20 -0.45
CA ASN A 80 3.65 11.15 -1.43
C ASN A 80 4.83 10.17 -1.55
N ASP A 81 4.57 9.02 -2.18
CA ASP A 81 5.54 7.94 -2.35
C ASP A 81 6.78 8.39 -3.13
N LYS A 82 6.60 9.19 -4.20
CA LYS A 82 7.72 9.69 -4.99
C LYS A 82 8.76 10.43 -4.14
N GLN A 83 8.31 11.31 -3.22
CA GLN A 83 9.24 12.01 -2.32
C GLN A 83 9.98 11.05 -1.38
N ASN A 84 9.28 10.03 -0.87
CA ASN A 84 9.91 9.01 -0.03
C ASN A 84 10.93 8.19 -0.81
N ILE A 85 10.61 7.76 -2.03
CA ILE A 85 11.54 7.02 -2.91
C ILE A 85 12.82 7.84 -3.16
N LEU A 86 12.69 9.13 -3.44
CA LEU A 86 13.86 10.01 -3.62
C LEU A 86 14.69 10.17 -2.35
N LYS A 87 14.06 10.26 -1.16
CA LYS A 87 14.77 10.27 0.13
C LYS A 87 15.52 8.97 0.38
N LEU A 88 14.89 7.83 0.05
CA LEU A 88 15.48 6.51 0.19
C LEU A 88 16.73 6.36 -0.69
N ALA A 89 16.62 6.71 -1.99
CA ALA A 89 17.73 6.67 -2.92
C ALA A 89 18.89 7.58 -2.50
N ALA A 90 18.58 8.74 -1.91
CA ALA A 90 19.56 9.68 -1.35
C ALA A 90 20.19 9.23 0.00
N GLY A 91 19.80 8.07 0.55
CA GLY A 91 20.33 7.54 1.80
C GLY A 91 19.85 8.28 3.06
N ARG A 92 18.78 9.07 2.99
CA ARG A 92 18.25 9.84 4.13
C ARG A 92 17.44 8.98 5.09
N ILE A 93 16.85 7.92 4.59
CA ILE A 93 16.06 6.93 5.32
C ILE A 93 16.54 5.52 4.92
N ASN A 94 16.22 4.53 5.73
CA ASN A 94 16.67 3.16 5.49
C ASN A 94 15.73 2.36 4.58
N ALA A 95 14.43 2.52 4.78
CA ALA A 95 13.38 1.92 3.94
C ALA A 95 12.14 2.81 3.89
N ILE A 96 11.23 2.51 2.98
CA ILE A 96 9.90 3.09 2.97
C ILE A 96 8.83 1.99 2.99
N ILE A 97 7.74 2.26 3.68
CA ILE A 97 6.54 1.42 3.61
C ILE A 97 5.77 1.83 2.37
N ILE A 98 5.54 0.89 1.46
CA ILE A 98 4.89 1.17 0.17
C ILE A 98 4.09 -0.05 -0.31
N ASP A 99 2.99 0.22 -0.99
CA ASP A 99 2.31 -0.80 -1.78
C ASP A 99 3.20 -1.21 -2.97
N VAL A 100 3.42 -2.52 -3.14
CA VAL A 100 4.31 -3.07 -4.17
C VAL A 100 3.84 -2.68 -5.57
N ASN A 101 2.53 -2.68 -5.80
CA ASN A 101 1.96 -2.32 -7.11
C ASN A 101 2.08 -0.82 -7.39
N VAL A 102 1.96 0.02 -6.35
CA VAL A 102 2.21 1.46 -6.46
C VAL A 102 3.68 1.71 -6.83
N TYR A 103 4.62 1.02 -6.19
CA TYR A 103 6.03 1.13 -6.59
C TYR A 103 6.25 0.68 -8.03
N ASP A 104 5.69 -0.45 -8.44
CA ASP A 104 5.79 -0.92 -9.83
C ASP A 104 5.24 0.10 -10.83
N PHE A 105 4.12 0.76 -10.50
CA PHE A 105 3.58 1.84 -11.32
C PHE A 105 4.54 3.05 -11.37
N LEU A 106 5.07 3.47 -10.22
CA LEU A 106 5.94 4.65 -10.12
C LEU A 106 7.27 4.48 -10.85
N LYS A 107 7.74 3.26 -11.11
CA LYS A 107 8.91 3.01 -11.98
C LYS A 107 8.73 3.56 -13.40
N SER A 108 7.51 3.90 -13.85
CA SER A 108 7.27 4.58 -15.12
C SER A 108 7.50 6.11 -15.06
N ASP A 109 7.60 6.69 -13.88
CA ASP A 109 8.00 8.10 -13.73
C ASP A 109 9.48 8.27 -14.08
N PRO A 110 9.85 9.22 -14.97
CA PRO A 110 11.23 9.37 -15.42
C PRO A 110 12.26 9.53 -14.28
N GLN A 111 11.92 10.26 -13.22
CA GLN A 111 12.84 10.46 -12.09
C GLN A 111 13.02 9.20 -11.23
N ILE A 112 11.98 8.36 -11.15
CA ILE A 112 12.07 7.10 -10.43
C ILE A 112 12.78 6.05 -11.28
N ALA A 113 12.53 6.03 -12.59
CA ALA A 113 13.19 5.11 -13.53
C ALA A 113 14.72 5.20 -13.45
N GLU A 114 15.28 6.43 -13.32
CA GLU A 114 16.73 6.65 -13.21
C GLU A 114 17.37 6.02 -11.97
N ILE A 115 16.59 5.80 -10.90
CA ILE A 115 17.07 5.28 -9.63
C ILE A 115 16.49 3.90 -9.26
N ALA A 116 15.55 3.39 -10.05
CA ALA A 116 14.85 2.13 -9.74
C ALA A 116 15.82 0.94 -9.60
N ASP A 117 16.89 0.92 -10.38
CA ASP A 117 17.91 -0.14 -10.31
C ASP A 117 18.71 -0.16 -9.00
N LEU A 118 18.71 0.93 -8.24
CA LEU A 118 19.34 1.01 -6.91
C LEU A 118 18.48 0.43 -5.80
N LEU A 119 17.19 0.22 -6.08
CA LEU A 119 16.18 -0.11 -5.10
C LEU A 119 15.59 -1.51 -5.34
N GLN A 120 15.07 -2.11 -4.29
CA GLN A 120 14.36 -3.39 -4.32
C GLN A 120 13.28 -3.44 -3.27
N ILE A 121 12.24 -4.24 -3.50
CA ILE A 121 11.31 -4.63 -2.43
C ILE A 121 12.01 -5.70 -1.57
N ASN A 122 11.96 -5.53 -0.25
CA ASN A 122 12.45 -6.54 0.69
C ASN A 122 11.73 -7.87 0.46
N GLU A 123 12.45 -8.97 0.58
CA GLU A 123 11.88 -10.32 0.35
C GLU A 123 10.69 -10.63 1.26
N LYS A 124 10.67 -10.02 2.44
CA LYS A 124 9.61 -10.21 3.42
C LYS A 124 8.56 -9.11 3.30
N ILE A 125 7.35 -9.51 2.95
CA ILE A 125 6.19 -8.62 2.88
C ILE A 125 5.67 -8.33 4.30
N LEU A 126 5.27 -7.09 4.55
CA LEU A 126 4.69 -6.67 5.82
C LEU A 126 3.27 -7.24 5.99
N GLU A 127 2.44 -7.03 4.99
CA GLU A 127 1.03 -7.43 5.02
C GLU A 127 0.47 -7.55 3.60
N SER A 128 -0.51 -8.44 3.40
CA SER A 128 -1.33 -8.48 2.19
C SER A 128 -2.71 -7.93 2.54
N LYS A 129 -3.09 -6.82 1.92
CA LYS A 129 -4.34 -6.10 2.19
C LYS A 129 -5.37 -6.35 1.09
N SER A 130 -6.61 -6.60 1.47
CA SER A 130 -7.73 -6.66 0.52
C SER A 130 -8.14 -5.26 0.06
N LEU A 131 -8.53 -5.13 -1.19
CA LEU A 131 -9.00 -3.89 -1.79
C LEU A 131 -10.53 -3.89 -1.86
N HIS A 132 -11.16 -2.78 -1.52
CA HIS A 132 -12.60 -2.64 -1.50
C HIS A 132 -13.04 -1.29 -2.08
N VAL A 133 -14.30 -1.18 -2.46
CA VAL A 133 -14.97 0.11 -2.68
C VAL A 133 -15.76 0.45 -1.43
N ALA A 134 -15.56 1.64 -0.88
CA ALA A 134 -16.32 2.17 0.24
C ALA A 134 -17.49 3.02 -0.28
N PHE A 135 -18.70 2.73 0.17
CA PHE A 135 -19.92 3.48 -0.11
C PHE A 135 -20.42 4.14 1.17
N GLU A 136 -20.99 5.33 1.07
CA GLU A 136 -21.72 5.92 2.20
C GLU A 136 -22.81 4.96 2.70
N ASN A 137 -22.96 4.84 4.02
CA ASN A 137 -24.00 4.00 4.62
C ASN A 137 -25.37 4.69 4.58
N ASN A 138 -25.92 4.80 3.39
CA ASN A 138 -27.25 5.32 3.11
C ASN A 138 -27.98 4.44 2.08
N GLN A 139 -29.24 4.77 1.78
CA GLN A 139 -30.07 3.98 0.85
C GLN A 139 -29.43 3.85 -0.54
N GLN A 140 -28.79 4.92 -1.03
CA GLN A 140 -28.15 4.93 -2.34
C GLN A 140 -26.85 4.10 -2.32
N GLY A 141 -26.05 4.19 -1.25
CA GLY A 141 -24.84 3.40 -1.07
C GLY A 141 -25.14 1.90 -1.00
N LYS A 142 -26.19 1.49 -0.26
CA LYS A 142 -26.66 0.10 -0.22
C LYS A 142 -27.01 -0.44 -1.60
N LYS A 143 -27.71 0.35 -2.41
CA LYS A 143 -28.07 -0.02 -3.78
C LYS A 143 -26.82 -0.22 -4.66
N TRP A 144 -25.84 0.68 -4.60
CA TRP A 144 -24.62 0.56 -5.39
C TRP A 144 -23.74 -0.61 -4.92
N LEU A 145 -23.67 -0.83 -3.61
CA LEU A 145 -22.98 -1.99 -3.03
C LEU A 145 -23.54 -3.31 -3.58
N GLU A 146 -24.86 -3.47 -3.59
CA GLU A 146 -25.52 -4.66 -4.12
C GLU A 146 -25.22 -4.86 -5.61
N ILE A 147 -25.30 -3.79 -6.42
CA ILE A 147 -24.99 -3.84 -7.86
C ILE A 147 -23.52 -4.28 -8.07
N LEU A 148 -22.60 -3.68 -7.32
CA LEU A 148 -21.17 -4.01 -7.45
C LEU A 148 -20.90 -5.46 -7.04
N ASN A 149 -21.37 -5.90 -5.88
CA ASN A 149 -21.12 -7.26 -5.40
C ASN A 149 -21.75 -8.31 -6.32
N ASN A 150 -22.94 -8.06 -6.85
CA ASN A 150 -23.54 -8.90 -7.90
C ASN A 150 -22.71 -8.93 -9.19
N GLY A 151 -21.98 -7.87 -9.50
CA GLY A 151 -21.01 -7.85 -10.58
C GLY A 151 -19.78 -8.68 -10.27
N LEU A 152 -19.15 -8.45 -9.11
CA LEU A 152 -17.94 -9.13 -8.65
C LEU A 152 -18.11 -10.65 -8.55
N SER A 153 -19.29 -11.12 -8.18
CA SER A 153 -19.59 -12.56 -8.09
C SER A 153 -19.51 -13.31 -9.44
N LYS A 154 -19.46 -12.61 -10.57
CA LYS A 154 -19.48 -13.21 -11.93
C LYS A 154 -18.09 -13.48 -12.51
N PHE A 155 -17.03 -13.03 -11.89
CA PHE A 155 -15.64 -13.24 -12.33
C PHE A 155 -14.69 -13.29 -11.13
N ASN A 156 -13.42 -13.56 -11.37
CA ASN A 156 -12.39 -13.52 -10.33
C ASN A 156 -11.68 -12.14 -10.40
N PRO A 157 -11.95 -11.21 -9.47
CA PRO A 157 -11.34 -9.88 -9.49
C PRO A 157 -9.81 -9.91 -9.38
N GLN A 158 -9.26 -10.83 -8.57
CA GLN A 158 -7.81 -10.98 -8.43
C GLN A 158 -7.16 -11.37 -9.77
N ALA A 159 -7.74 -12.29 -10.51
CA ALA A 159 -7.20 -12.70 -11.80
C ALA A 159 -7.18 -11.55 -12.82
N VAL A 160 -8.18 -10.66 -12.78
CA VAL A 160 -8.22 -9.45 -13.63
C VAL A 160 -7.13 -8.47 -13.21
N LEU A 161 -6.96 -8.24 -11.91
CA LEU A 161 -5.89 -7.39 -11.38
C LEU A 161 -4.52 -7.92 -11.78
N ASP A 162 -4.26 -9.21 -11.58
CA ASP A 162 -2.98 -9.85 -11.90
C ASP A 162 -2.66 -9.74 -13.40
N ALA A 163 -3.64 -9.95 -14.28
CA ALA A 163 -3.47 -9.78 -15.72
C ALA A 163 -3.10 -8.33 -16.09
N SER A 164 -3.81 -7.35 -15.53
CA SER A 164 -3.53 -5.93 -15.77
C SER A 164 -2.13 -5.52 -15.29
N LEU A 165 -1.69 -6.02 -14.14
CA LEU A 165 -0.34 -5.77 -13.61
C LEU A 165 0.74 -6.42 -14.48
N GLN A 166 0.49 -7.61 -15.04
CA GLN A 166 1.41 -8.26 -15.98
C GLN A 166 1.55 -7.46 -17.27
N GLU A 167 0.44 -6.99 -17.85
CA GLU A 167 0.47 -6.14 -19.05
C GLU A 167 1.28 -4.85 -18.81
N MET A 168 1.10 -4.20 -17.65
CA MET A 168 1.87 -3.00 -17.28
C MET A 168 3.37 -3.28 -17.17
N ARG A 169 3.77 -4.48 -16.70
CA ARG A 169 5.19 -4.87 -16.60
C ARG A 169 5.82 -5.22 -17.95
N GLN A 170 5.05 -5.71 -18.90
CA GLN A 170 5.53 -6.08 -20.25
C GLN A 170 5.67 -4.88 -21.19
N ASN A 171 4.93 -3.80 -20.96
CA ASN A 171 4.92 -2.59 -21.79
C ASN A 171 5.96 -1.54 -21.32
N LYS A 172 6.89 -1.93 -20.46
CA LYS A 172 8.05 -1.14 -20.00
C LYS A 172 9.33 -1.63 -20.64
#